data_f2547998fcbcf69789e1d6abb584e11c
#
_entry.id   f2547998fcbcf69789e1d6abb584e11c
#
_cell.length_a   1.000
_cell.length_b   1.000
_cell.length_c   1.000
_cell.angle_alpha   90.00
_cell.angle_beta   90.00
_cell.angle_gamma   90.00
#
_symmetry.space_group_name_H-M   'P 1'
#
loop_
_entity.id
_entity.type
_entity.pdbx_description
1 polymer ?
#
loop_
_entity_poly.entity_id
_entity_poly.type
_entity_poly.pdbx_seq_one_letter_code
_entity_poly.pdbx_strand_id
1 'polypeptide(L)'
;MGKIIAVVNQKGGVGKTTSAVNLTAALSALGLKVLLCDFDPQANATSGLGVDKRKIKHSIYDVTINDIPAEEAIVSTKYGDVLPSSADLAGATVELINSQHRERQLEKALQPIKGKYDLIFVDCPPSLELLTLNALCASDGILIPVQCEYYALEGLSDLMNTLRMVKRKMNPRLEIFGVALTMFDGRTNFSTQVAQEVRKHFPGKVFTTVVPRNIRLAEAPSHGIPVTVYDRTSRGSVAYKQMADEIKAKLI
;
A
#
# COMPACT_ATOMS: atom_id res chain seq x y z
N MET A 1 -15.74 10.35 5.75
CA MET A 1 -15.68 9.99 4.32
C MET A 1 -14.40 9.19 4.12
N GLY A 2 -14.49 7.96 3.58
CA GLY A 2 -13.34 7.06 3.44
C GLY A 2 -12.18 7.67 2.65
N LYS A 3 -10.95 7.32 3.01
CA LYS A 3 -9.74 7.76 2.31
C LYS A 3 -9.12 6.62 1.51
N ILE A 4 -8.65 6.92 0.31
CA ILE A 4 -7.85 5.99 -0.50
C ILE A 4 -6.39 6.37 -0.38
N ILE A 5 -5.53 5.44 0.04
CA ILE A 5 -4.09 5.66 0.26
C ILE A 5 -3.29 4.65 -0.58
N ALA A 6 -2.58 5.14 -1.58
CA ALA A 6 -1.65 4.30 -2.35
C ALA A 6 -0.36 4.07 -1.57
N VAL A 7 0.07 2.81 -1.50
CA VAL A 7 1.35 2.42 -0.89
C VAL A 7 2.39 2.31 -2.00
N VAL A 8 3.24 3.32 -2.13
CA VAL A 8 4.11 3.49 -3.31
C VAL A 8 5.58 3.66 -2.95
N ASN A 9 6.43 3.03 -3.71
CA ASN A 9 7.86 3.30 -3.84
C ASN A 9 8.37 2.57 -5.09
N GLN A 10 9.20 3.24 -5.87
CA GLN A 10 9.80 2.68 -7.09
C GLN A 10 10.74 1.51 -6.77
N LYS A 11 11.42 1.56 -5.63
CA LYS A 11 12.34 0.49 -5.21
C LYS A 11 11.58 -0.76 -4.78
N GLY A 12 11.99 -1.91 -5.34
CA GLY A 12 11.52 -3.21 -4.88
C GLY A 12 12.02 -3.55 -3.47
N GLY A 13 11.27 -4.37 -2.73
CA GLY A 13 11.71 -4.89 -1.44
C GLY A 13 11.70 -3.91 -0.26
N VAL A 14 11.20 -2.68 -0.41
CA VAL A 14 11.15 -1.68 0.69
C VAL A 14 10.02 -1.91 1.71
N GLY A 15 9.21 -2.94 1.53
CA GLY A 15 8.11 -3.28 2.44
C GLY A 15 6.76 -2.65 2.08
N LYS A 16 6.47 -2.35 0.81
CA LYS A 16 5.14 -1.87 0.37
C LYS A 16 4.05 -2.85 0.77
N THR A 17 4.04 -4.03 0.19
CA THR A 17 3.08 -5.10 0.47
C THR A 17 3.04 -5.48 1.95
N THR A 18 4.21 -5.59 2.59
CA THR A 18 4.30 -5.87 4.03
C THR A 18 3.58 -4.80 4.85
N SER A 19 3.76 -3.53 4.51
CA SER A 19 3.08 -2.43 5.21
C SER A 19 1.58 -2.43 4.92
N ALA A 20 1.16 -2.60 3.66
CA ALA A 20 -0.24 -2.64 3.28
C ALA A 20 -1.01 -3.76 4.02
N VAL A 21 -0.49 -4.98 4.00
CA VAL A 21 -1.07 -6.15 4.68
C VAL A 21 -1.17 -5.94 6.19
N ASN A 22 -0.06 -5.55 6.83
CA ASN A 22 -0.03 -5.49 8.30
C ASN A 22 -0.76 -4.27 8.86
N LEU A 23 -0.79 -3.14 8.14
CA LEU A 23 -1.60 -1.98 8.52
C LEU A 23 -3.09 -2.26 8.32
N THR A 24 -3.50 -2.93 7.24
CA THR A 24 -4.89 -3.35 7.05
C THR A 24 -5.35 -4.18 8.23
N ALA A 25 -4.59 -5.22 8.60
CA ALA A 25 -4.95 -6.08 9.73
C ALA A 25 -4.95 -5.35 11.07
N ALA A 26 -3.96 -4.49 11.32
CA ALA A 26 -3.86 -3.76 12.58
C ALA A 26 -4.98 -2.73 12.75
N LEU A 27 -5.32 -1.99 11.69
CA LEU A 27 -6.42 -1.01 11.70
C LEU A 27 -7.78 -1.68 11.80
N SER A 28 -7.99 -2.82 11.13
CA SER A 28 -9.23 -3.62 11.28
C SER A 28 -9.40 -4.12 12.71
N ALA A 29 -8.30 -4.54 13.36
CA ALA A 29 -8.32 -4.92 14.78
C ALA A 29 -8.63 -3.74 15.72
N LEU A 30 -8.41 -2.49 15.29
CA LEU A 30 -8.81 -1.27 15.99
C LEU A 30 -10.25 -0.83 15.70
N GLY A 31 -11.01 -1.64 14.96
CA GLY A 31 -12.43 -1.42 14.65
C GLY A 31 -12.71 -0.58 13.40
N LEU A 32 -11.70 -0.25 12.57
CA LEU A 32 -11.93 0.44 11.31
C LEU A 32 -12.35 -0.54 10.22
N LYS A 33 -13.19 -0.08 9.30
CA LYS A 33 -13.50 -0.79 8.05
C LYS A 33 -12.41 -0.51 7.04
N VAL A 34 -11.55 -1.49 6.79
CA VAL A 34 -10.39 -1.33 5.91
C VAL A 34 -10.47 -2.30 4.73
N LEU A 35 -10.27 -1.77 3.52
CA LEU A 35 -10.11 -2.54 2.30
C LEU A 35 -8.63 -2.48 1.87
N LEU A 36 -8.06 -3.63 1.56
CA LEU A 36 -6.79 -3.74 0.84
C LEU A 36 -7.07 -4.04 -0.64
N CYS A 37 -6.83 -3.09 -1.51
CA CYS A 37 -6.81 -3.29 -2.95
C CYS A 37 -5.40 -3.71 -3.37
N ASP A 38 -5.23 -4.96 -3.76
CA ASP A 38 -3.96 -5.46 -4.30
C ASP A 38 -3.88 -5.09 -5.78
N PHE A 39 -3.00 -4.16 -6.12
CA PHE A 39 -2.83 -3.65 -7.49
C PHE A 39 -1.46 -3.99 -8.07
N ASP A 40 -0.86 -5.08 -7.56
CA ASP A 40 0.38 -5.66 -8.08
C ASP A 40 0.05 -7.02 -8.74
N PRO A 41 0.47 -7.27 -10.01
CA PRO A 41 0.27 -8.55 -10.69
C PRO A 41 0.83 -9.77 -9.94
N GLN A 42 1.79 -9.57 -9.04
CA GLN A 42 2.32 -10.64 -8.18
C GLN A 42 1.30 -11.13 -7.15
N ALA A 43 0.26 -10.33 -6.85
CA ALA A 43 -0.81 -10.64 -5.91
C ALA A 43 -0.30 -11.10 -4.53
N ASN A 44 0.76 -10.46 -4.03
CA ASN A 44 1.37 -10.81 -2.74
C ASN A 44 0.55 -10.29 -1.56
N ALA A 45 -0.13 -9.15 -1.70
CA ALA A 45 -1.02 -8.63 -0.68
C ALA A 45 -2.27 -9.52 -0.51
N THR A 46 -2.80 -10.05 -1.62
CA THR A 46 -3.88 -11.02 -1.66
C THR A 46 -3.56 -12.24 -0.81
N SER A 47 -2.41 -12.87 -1.07
CA SER A 47 -1.95 -14.03 -0.30
C SER A 47 -1.64 -13.68 1.15
N GLY A 48 -1.10 -12.48 1.40
CA GLY A 48 -0.70 -12.02 2.74
C GLY A 48 -1.87 -11.88 3.72
N LEU A 49 -3.10 -11.70 3.22
CA LEU A 49 -4.33 -11.73 4.04
C LEU A 49 -5.11 -13.05 3.93
N GLY A 50 -4.47 -14.10 3.42
CA GLY A 50 -5.01 -15.47 3.44
C GLY A 50 -5.98 -15.79 2.30
N VAL A 51 -6.07 -14.97 1.27
CA VAL A 51 -6.90 -15.25 0.09
C VAL A 51 -6.16 -16.18 -0.86
N ASP A 52 -6.75 -17.33 -1.17
CA ASP A 52 -6.20 -18.28 -2.17
C ASP A 52 -6.45 -17.75 -3.58
N LYS A 53 -5.38 -17.28 -4.23
CA LYS A 53 -5.41 -16.73 -5.60
C LYS A 53 -6.07 -17.63 -6.63
N ARG A 54 -6.09 -18.96 -6.40
CA ARG A 54 -6.68 -19.95 -7.32
C ARG A 54 -8.18 -20.08 -7.17
N LYS A 55 -8.76 -19.51 -6.12
CA LYS A 55 -10.18 -19.61 -5.78
C LYS A 55 -10.94 -18.29 -5.91
N ILE A 56 -10.28 -17.22 -6.28
CA ILE A 56 -10.94 -15.95 -6.53
C ILE A 56 -11.83 -16.07 -7.78
N LYS A 57 -13.03 -15.51 -7.70
CA LYS A 57 -13.98 -15.48 -8.83
C LYS A 57 -13.67 -14.33 -9.78
N HIS A 58 -13.41 -13.17 -9.20
CA HIS A 58 -13.04 -11.92 -9.88
C HIS A 58 -11.88 -11.29 -9.19
N SER A 59 -11.03 -10.60 -9.94
CA SER A 59 -9.86 -9.86 -9.46
C SER A 59 -9.98 -8.38 -9.80
N ILE A 60 -9.04 -7.58 -9.35
CA ILE A 60 -8.95 -6.16 -9.73
C ILE A 60 -8.74 -6.00 -11.26
N TYR A 61 -8.20 -6.99 -11.94
CA TYR A 61 -8.14 -7.01 -13.40
C TYR A 61 -9.56 -6.99 -13.99
N ASP A 62 -10.45 -7.88 -13.53
CA ASP A 62 -11.83 -7.94 -14.01
C ASP A 62 -12.60 -6.64 -13.73
N VAL A 63 -12.33 -6.02 -12.58
CA VAL A 63 -12.95 -4.76 -12.19
C VAL A 63 -12.48 -3.59 -13.06
N THR A 64 -11.19 -3.55 -13.43
CA THR A 64 -10.62 -2.41 -14.18
C THR A 64 -10.68 -2.57 -15.68
N ILE A 65 -10.74 -3.80 -16.21
CA ILE A 65 -10.75 -4.11 -17.65
C ILE A 65 -12.13 -4.58 -18.13
N ASN A 66 -12.79 -5.45 -17.37
CA ASN A 66 -14.05 -6.05 -17.74
C ASN A 66 -15.27 -5.34 -17.13
N ASP A 67 -15.07 -4.18 -16.46
CA ASP A 67 -16.10 -3.36 -15.81
C ASP A 67 -16.97 -4.14 -14.79
N ILE A 68 -16.45 -5.21 -14.18
CA ILE A 68 -17.13 -5.94 -13.10
C ILE A 68 -17.22 -4.99 -11.88
N PRO A 69 -18.38 -4.88 -11.20
CA PRO A 69 -18.48 -4.08 -9.98
C PRO A 69 -17.48 -4.54 -8.92
N ALA A 70 -16.76 -3.60 -8.30
CA ALA A 70 -15.73 -3.93 -7.31
C ALA A 70 -16.28 -4.76 -6.13
N GLU A 71 -17.55 -4.56 -5.76
CA GLU A 71 -18.23 -5.32 -4.71
C GLU A 71 -18.29 -6.83 -5.00
N GLU A 72 -18.35 -7.24 -6.27
CA GLU A 72 -18.43 -8.65 -6.65
C GLU A 72 -17.07 -9.34 -6.57
N ALA A 73 -15.99 -8.57 -6.58
CA ALA A 73 -14.62 -9.06 -6.50
C ALA A 73 -14.06 -9.04 -5.07
N ILE A 74 -14.68 -8.27 -4.14
CA ILE A 74 -14.19 -8.16 -2.77
C ILE A 74 -14.37 -9.48 -2.01
N VAL A 75 -13.30 -9.90 -1.34
CA VAL A 75 -13.27 -11.06 -0.47
C VAL A 75 -13.11 -10.59 0.99
N SER A 76 -14.08 -10.91 1.83
CA SER A 76 -13.98 -10.62 3.27
C SER A 76 -13.08 -11.62 3.97
N THR A 77 -12.18 -11.12 4.79
CA THR A 77 -11.29 -11.92 5.65
C THR A 77 -11.42 -11.51 7.11
N LYS A 78 -10.84 -12.29 8.02
CA LYS A 78 -10.77 -11.91 9.47
C LYS A 78 -9.81 -10.73 9.72
N TYR A 79 -9.09 -10.25 8.72
CA TYR A 79 -8.04 -9.25 8.85
C TYR A 79 -8.37 -7.94 8.13
N GLY A 80 -9.55 -7.85 7.55
CA GLY A 80 -10.03 -6.79 6.67
C GLY A 80 -10.49 -7.35 5.33
N ASP A 81 -11.13 -6.51 4.53
CA ASP A 81 -11.56 -6.89 3.19
C ASP A 81 -10.40 -6.80 2.19
N VAL A 82 -10.44 -7.63 1.15
CA VAL A 82 -9.43 -7.67 0.08
C VAL A 82 -10.12 -7.55 -1.27
N LEU A 83 -9.70 -6.62 -2.09
CA LEU A 83 -9.94 -6.64 -3.53
C LEU A 83 -8.71 -7.30 -4.17
N PRO A 84 -8.80 -8.58 -4.56
CA PRO A 84 -7.65 -9.39 -4.87
C PRO A 84 -7.06 -9.09 -6.24
N SER A 85 -5.77 -9.34 -6.42
CA SER A 85 -5.08 -9.32 -7.70
C SER A 85 -4.92 -10.71 -8.30
N SER A 86 -4.64 -10.74 -9.61
CA SER A 86 -4.22 -11.93 -10.36
C SER A 86 -3.07 -11.62 -11.31
N ALA A 87 -2.44 -12.66 -11.85
CA ALA A 87 -1.38 -12.49 -12.85
C ALA A 87 -1.86 -11.80 -14.13
N ASP A 88 -3.18 -11.86 -14.42
CA ASP A 88 -3.79 -11.24 -15.60
C ASP A 88 -3.63 -9.71 -15.58
N LEU A 89 -3.50 -9.11 -14.38
CA LEU A 89 -3.26 -7.68 -14.23
C LEU A 89 -1.97 -7.22 -14.94
N ALA A 90 -1.00 -8.11 -15.19
CA ALA A 90 0.16 -7.78 -16.00
C ALA A 90 -0.21 -7.39 -17.45
N GLY A 91 -1.25 -8.00 -18.00
CA GLY A 91 -1.80 -7.68 -19.32
C GLY A 91 -2.57 -6.36 -19.38
N ALA A 92 -3.12 -5.93 -18.25
CA ALA A 92 -3.94 -4.71 -18.18
C ALA A 92 -3.24 -3.46 -18.75
N THR A 93 -1.92 -3.35 -18.60
CA THR A 93 -1.15 -2.22 -19.13
C THR A 93 -1.27 -2.13 -20.65
N VAL A 94 -1.25 -3.27 -21.35
CA VAL A 94 -1.38 -3.31 -22.82
C VAL A 94 -2.81 -2.98 -23.25
N GLU A 95 -3.79 -3.53 -22.55
CA GLU A 95 -5.22 -3.34 -22.86
C GLU A 95 -5.66 -1.90 -22.61
N LEU A 96 -5.16 -1.29 -21.55
CA LEU A 96 -5.45 0.11 -21.19
C LEU A 96 -4.79 1.13 -22.12
N ILE A 97 -3.77 0.78 -22.92
CA ILE A 97 -3.06 1.74 -23.81
C ILE A 97 -4.04 2.54 -24.66
N ASN A 98 -5.07 1.90 -25.20
CA ASN A 98 -6.05 2.50 -26.10
C ASN A 98 -7.32 2.96 -25.39
N SER A 99 -7.43 2.79 -24.08
CA SER A 99 -8.60 3.21 -23.30
C SER A 99 -8.63 4.72 -23.10
N GLN A 100 -9.83 5.31 -23.22
CA GLN A 100 -10.03 6.68 -22.75
C GLN A 100 -9.82 6.77 -21.24
N HIS A 101 -9.07 7.79 -20.80
CA HIS A 101 -8.77 7.99 -19.38
C HIS A 101 -8.10 6.76 -18.74
N ARG A 102 -7.18 6.12 -19.46
CA ARG A 102 -6.46 4.89 -19.06
C ARG A 102 -5.82 4.98 -17.67
N GLU A 103 -5.49 6.18 -17.21
CA GLU A 103 -4.91 6.47 -15.90
C GLU A 103 -5.94 6.61 -14.77
N ARG A 104 -7.26 6.49 -15.07
CA ARG A 104 -8.36 6.69 -14.10
C ARG A 104 -9.26 5.46 -13.92
N GLN A 105 -8.90 4.32 -14.47
CA GLN A 105 -9.73 3.12 -14.39
C GLN A 105 -9.86 2.64 -12.94
N LEU A 106 -8.80 2.71 -12.15
CA LEU A 106 -8.86 2.37 -10.73
C LEU A 106 -9.71 3.40 -9.94
N GLU A 107 -9.65 4.68 -10.27
CA GLU A 107 -10.52 5.70 -9.66
C GLU A 107 -12.00 5.37 -9.92
N LYS A 108 -12.36 5.06 -11.18
CA LYS A 108 -13.72 4.63 -11.57
C LYS A 108 -14.16 3.40 -10.77
N ALA A 109 -13.28 2.43 -10.60
CA ALA A 109 -13.53 1.19 -9.88
C ALA A 109 -13.76 1.38 -8.37
N LEU A 110 -12.96 2.23 -7.72
CA LEU A 110 -12.99 2.38 -6.26
C LEU A 110 -13.98 3.45 -5.77
N GLN A 111 -14.36 4.42 -6.60
CA GLN A 111 -15.25 5.52 -6.21
C GLN A 111 -16.61 5.04 -5.66
N PRO A 112 -17.29 4.04 -6.26
CA PRO A 112 -18.59 3.57 -5.77
C PRO A 112 -18.52 2.96 -4.35
N ILE A 113 -17.40 2.35 -4.01
CA ILE A 113 -17.22 1.63 -2.73
C ILE A 113 -16.50 2.46 -1.67
N LYS A 114 -15.91 3.61 -2.04
CA LYS A 114 -15.11 4.45 -1.13
C LYS A 114 -15.83 4.79 0.17
N GLY A 115 -17.13 5.09 0.09
CA GLY A 115 -17.95 5.47 1.24
C GLY A 115 -18.26 4.31 2.21
N LYS A 116 -18.00 3.06 1.84
CA LYS A 116 -18.24 1.87 2.67
C LYS A 116 -17.11 1.57 3.65
N TYR A 117 -15.93 2.18 3.42
CA TYR A 117 -14.71 1.97 4.19
C TYR A 117 -14.22 3.27 4.84
N ASP A 118 -13.58 3.14 5.99
CA ASP A 118 -12.85 4.24 6.62
C ASP A 118 -11.54 4.50 5.85
N LEU A 119 -10.90 3.42 5.37
CA LEU A 119 -9.64 3.46 4.66
C LEU A 119 -9.56 2.37 3.59
N ILE A 120 -9.07 2.73 2.41
CA ILE A 120 -8.69 1.80 1.35
C ILE A 120 -7.20 1.95 1.10
N PHE A 121 -6.43 0.89 1.35
CA PHE A 121 -5.03 0.83 0.90
C PHE A 121 -4.97 0.26 -0.52
N VAL A 122 -4.13 0.85 -1.36
CA VAL A 122 -3.80 0.30 -2.69
C VAL A 122 -2.33 -0.12 -2.67
N ASP A 123 -2.07 -1.42 -2.70
CA ASP A 123 -0.70 -1.95 -2.80
C ASP A 123 -0.22 -1.90 -4.25
N CYS A 124 0.86 -1.18 -4.50
CA CYS A 124 1.34 -0.88 -5.85
C CYS A 124 2.58 -1.70 -6.22
N PRO A 125 2.77 -2.03 -7.52
CA PRO A 125 3.99 -2.67 -8.00
C PRO A 125 5.22 -1.75 -7.82
N PRO A 126 6.45 -2.33 -7.90
CA PRO A 126 7.69 -1.57 -7.79
C PRO A 126 8.06 -0.86 -9.09
N SER A 127 7.14 -0.06 -9.64
CA SER A 127 7.35 0.74 -10.84
C SER A 127 6.55 2.04 -10.75
N LEU A 128 6.87 3.03 -11.59
CA LEU A 128 6.09 4.27 -11.74
C LEU A 128 5.33 4.30 -13.08
N GLU A 129 4.92 3.12 -13.55
CA GLU A 129 4.21 2.92 -14.80
C GLU A 129 2.69 3.08 -14.65
N LEU A 130 1.93 2.67 -15.67
CA LEU A 130 0.49 2.93 -15.79
C LEU A 130 -0.34 2.44 -14.59
N LEU A 131 -0.01 1.28 -14.00
CA LEU A 131 -0.70 0.79 -12.80
C LEU A 131 -0.48 1.73 -11.62
N THR A 132 0.76 2.11 -11.35
CA THR A 132 1.04 3.07 -10.27
C THR A 132 0.42 4.45 -10.55
N LEU A 133 0.40 4.92 -11.79
CA LEU A 133 -0.31 6.15 -12.14
C LEU A 133 -1.81 6.05 -11.86
N ASN A 134 -2.46 4.92 -12.17
CA ASN A 134 -3.86 4.66 -11.79
C ASN A 134 -4.06 4.74 -10.28
N ALA A 135 -3.19 4.11 -9.49
CA ALA A 135 -3.26 4.17 -8.04
C ALA A 135 -3.13 5.60 -7.51
N LEU A 136 -2.20 6.40 -8.07
CA LEU A 136 -2.01 7.80 -7.69
C LEU A 136 -3.20 8.69 -8.09
N CYS A 137 -3.82 8.43 -9.24
CA CYS A 137 -5.01 9.16 -9.68
C CYS A 137 -6.22 8.86 -8.79
N ALA A 138 -6.38 7.61 -8.36
CA ALA A 138 -7.49 7.17 -7.51
C ALA A 138 -7.36 7.62 -6.04
N SER A 139 -6.16 8.00 -5.59
CA SER A 139 -5.85 8.18 -4.18
C SER A 139 -6.03 9.60 -3.67
N ASP A 140 -6.44 9.72 -2.39
CA ASP A 140 -6.42 10.98 -1.65
C ASP A 140 -5.00 11.27 -1.09
N GLY A 141 -4.23 10.21 -0.85
CA GLY A 141 -2.88 10.34 -0.32
C GLY A 141 -2.00 9.13 -0.62
N ILE A 142 -0.72 9.27 -0.27
CA ILE A 142 0.27 8.20 -0.42
C ILE A 142 0.96 7.89 0.89
N LEU A 143 1.18 6.61 1.12
CA LEU A 143 2.09 6.07 2.11
C LEU A 143 3.37 5.62 1.40
N ILE A 144 4.51 6.15 1.85
CA ILE A 144 5.81 5.86 1.26
C ILE A 144 6.64 5.02 2.24
N PRO A 145 6.71 3.69 2.09
CA PRO A 145 7.68 2.88 2.82
C PRO A 145 9.09 3.17 2.30
N VAL A 146 10.01 3.48 3.21
CA VAL A 146 11.40 3.81 2.92
C VAL A 146 12.32 2.91 3.73
N GLN A 147 13.08 2.07 3.05
CA GLN A 147 14.10 1.25 3.70
C GLN A 147 15.27 2.13 4.14
N CYS A 148 15.74 1.98 5.39
CA CYS A 148 16.85 2.76 5.94
C CYS A 148 18.22 2.28 5.42
N GLU A 149 18.46 2.40 4.10
CA GLU A 149 19.69 2.02 3.39
C GLU A 149 20.18 3.12 2.45
N TYR A 150 21.43 3.01 1.96
CA TYR A 150 22.15 4.06 1.20
C TYR A 150 21.36 4.66 0.03
N TYR A 151 20.78 3.82 -0.81
CA TYR A 151 20.04 4.27 -1.99
C TYR A 151 18.60 4.74 -1.71
N ALA A 152 18.24 4.91 -0.44
CA ALA A 152 16.88 5.32 -0.09
C ALA A 152 16.51 6.72 -0.61
N LEU A 153 17.46 7.66 -0.55
CA LEU A 153 17.23 9.06 -0.92
C LEU A 153 17.19 9.27 -2.44
N GLU A 154 17.97 8.50 -3.20
CA GLU A 154 18.00 8.60 -4.65
C GLU A 154 16.65 8.22 -5.28
N GLY A 155 16.09 7.06 -4.89
CA GLY A 155 14.77 6.62 -5.35
C GLY A 155 13.61 7.53 -4.91
N LEU A 156 13.78 8.29 -3.82
CA LEU A 156 12.77 9.26 -3.38
C LEU A 156 12.69 10.48 -4.30
N SER A 157 13.77 10.91 -4.91
CA SER A 157 13.77 12.06 -5.83
C SER A 157 12.90 11.80 -7.06
N ASP A 158 13.02 10.63 -7.67
CA ASP A 158 12.23 10.25 -8.85
C ASP A 158 10.75 10.09 -8.49
N LEU A 159 10.46 9.46 -7.35
CA LEU A 159 9.11 9.37 -6.83
C LEU A 159 8.50 10.77 -6.63
N MET A 160 9.23 11.69 -6.01
CA MET A 160 8.75 13.06 -5.78
C MET A 160 8.52 13.83 -7.06
N ASN A 161 9.33 13.61 -8.10
CA ASN A 161 9.12 14.21 -9.42
C ASN A 161 7.82 13.69 -10.07
N THR A 162 7.60 12.38 -10.00
CA THR A 162 6.35 11.75 -10.49
C THR A 162 5.14 12.27 -9.71
N LEU A 163 5.22 12.37 -8.39
CA LEU A 163 4.13 12.90 -7.56
C LEU A 163 3.78 14.35 -7.90
N ARG A 164 4.80 15.21 -8.10
CA ARG A 164 4.57 16.61 -8.52
C ARG A 164 3.88 16.66 -9.88
N MET A 165 4.28 15.82 -10.82
CA MET A 165 3.67 15.73 -12.15
C MET A 165 2.21 15.28 -12.05
N VAL A 166 1.92 14.20 -11.30
CA VAL A 166 0.56 13.69 -11.07
C VAL A 166 -0.31 14.75 -10.37
N LYS A 167 0.19 15.36 -9.30
CA LYS A 167 -0.52 16.42 -8.56
C LYS A 167 -0.88 17.60 -9.46
N ARG A 168 0.02 18.01 -10.33
CA ARG A 168 -0.20 19.16 -11.22
C ARG A 168 -1.16 18.86 -12.37
N LYS A 169 -1.10 17.64 -12.96
CA LYS A 169 -1.78 17.34 -14.22
C LYS A 169 -3.00 16.42 -14.09
N MET A 170 -3.04 15.56 -13.08
CA MET A 170 -3.98 14.45 -13.00
C MET A 170 -4.84 14.47 -11.73
N ASN A 171 -4.20 14.62 -10.54
CA ASN A 171 -4.88 14.57 -9.25
C ASN A 171 -4.39 15.70 -8.32
N PRO A 172 -4.96 16.91 -8.39
CA PRO A 172 -4.53 18.05 -7.54
C PRO A 172 -4.70 17.81 -6.03
N ARG A 173 -5.57 16.87 -5.63
CA ARG A 173 -5.84 16.55 -4.22
C ARG A 173 -4.80 15.62 -3.61
N LEU A 174 -3.96 14.97 -4.42
CA LEU A 174 -2.99 14.00 -3.95
C LEU A 174 -2.00 14.61 -2.96
N GLU A 175 -1.88 14.01 -1.78
CA GLU A 175 -0.98 14.47 -0.72
C GLU A 175 -0.08 13.34 -0.20
N ILE A 176 1.01 13.70 0.47
CA ILE A 176 1.78 12.72 1.25
C ILE A 176 1.04 12.50 2.57
N PHE A 177 0.42 11.33 2.69
CA PHE A 177 -0.25 10.89 3.91
C PHE A 177 0.76 10.56 5.01
N GLY A 178 1.83 9.84 4.64
CA GLY A 178 2.91 9.53 5.57
C GLY A 178 4.08 8.81 4.92
N VAL A 179 5.21 8.84 5.62
CA VAL A 179 6.43 8.11 5.27
C VAL A 179 6.74 7.12 6.38
N ALA A 180 6.84 5.83 6.05
CA ALA A 180 7.12 4.75 6.98
C ALA A 180 8.58 4.28 6.81
N LEU A 181 9.40 4.48 7.84
CA LEU A 181 10.76 3.96 7.88
C LEU A 181 10.72 2.46 8.14
N THR A 182 11.29 1.66 7.23
CA THR A 182 11.27 0.20 7.27
C THR A 182 12.68 -0.38 7.37
N MET A 183 12.77 -1.63 7.81
CA MET A 183 14.03 -2.37 7.96
C MET A 183 15.09 -1.60 8.74
N PHE A 184 14.64 -0.77 9.68
CA PHE A 184 15.51 0.03 10.53
C PHE A 184 16.36 -0.88 11.43
N ASP A 185 17.66 -0.64 11.44
CA ASP A 185 18.59 -1.28 12.37
C ASP A 185 19.26 -0.22 13.26
N GLY A 186 18.74 -0.08 14.49
CA GLY A 186 19.24 0.91 15.45
C GLY A 186 20.65 0.67 15.97
N ARG A 187 21.27 -0.48 15.63
CA ARG A 187 22.67 -0.78 15.97
C ARG A 187 23.66 -0.09 15.02
N THR A 188 23.18 0.39 13.88
CA THR A 188 24.02 1.04 12.87
C THR A 188 23.78 2.55 12.87
N ASN A 189 24.88 3.32 12.93
CA ASN A 189 24.83 4.78 12.77
C ASN A 189 24.23 5.15 11.42
N PHE A 190 24.44 4.32 10.42
CA PHE A 190 23.98 4.55 9.06
C PHE A 190 22.44 4.59 8.96
N SER A 191 21.73 3.60 9.51
CA SER A 191 20.24 3.63 9.53
C SER A 191 19.70 4.87 10.23
N THR A 192 20.38 5.31 11.30
CA THR A 192 20.01 6.54 12.03
C THR A 192 20.19 7.78 11.16
N GLN A 193 21.31 7.89 10.43
CA GLN A 193 21.58 9.01 9.52
C GLN A 193 20.55 9.06 8.40
N VAL A 194 20.24 7.93 7.74
CA VAL A 194 19.20 7.86 6.70
C VAL A 194 17.84 8.29 7.26
N ALA A 195 17.47 7.81 8.45
CA ALA A 195 16.22 8.20 9.09
C ALA A 195 16.15 9.70 9.37
N GLN A 196 17.25 10.32 9.79
CA GLN A 196 17.33 11.77 10.01
C GLN A 196 17.20 12.55 8.70
N GLU A 197 17.87 12.12 7.63
CA GLU A 197 17.76 12.77 6.32
C GLU A 197 16.34 12.65 5.74
N VAL A 198 15.69 11.49 5.85
CA VAL A 198 14.29 11.32 5.44
C VAL A 198 13.37 12.26 6.23
N ARG A 199 13.58 12.41 7.55
CA ARG A 199 12.80 13.36 8.38
C ARG A 199 13.00 14.81 7.96
N LYS A 200 14.20 15.21 7.54
CA LYS A 200 14.48 16.56 7.02
C LYS A 200 13.76 16.82 5.69
N HIS A 201 13.71 15.81 4.81
CA HIS A 201 13.05 15.93 3.50
C HIS A 201 11.53 15.89 3.58
N PHE A 202 10.96 15.26 4.62
CA PHE A 202 9.51 15.10 4.81
C PHE A 202 9.07 15.61 6.19
N PRO A 203 9.23 16.90 6.48
CA PRO A 203 8.90 17.45 7.80
C PRO A 203 7.43 17.21 8.15
N GLY A 204 7.19 16.64 9.34
CA GLY A 204 5.84 16.33 9.83
C GLY A 204 5.10 15.19 9.09
N LYS A 205 5.74 14.54 8.12
CA LYS A 205 5.12 13.43 7.35
C LYS A 205 5.68 12.06 7.73
N VAL A 206 6.85 11.98 8.36
CA VAL A 206 7.45 10.69 8.78
C VAL A 206 6.77 10.22 10.06
N PHE A 207 6.29 8.97 10.06
CA PHE A 207 5.76 8.35 11.27
C PHE A 207 6.81 8.30 12.37
N THR A 208 6.37 8.46 13.62
CA THR A 208 7.24 8.34 14.80
C THR A 208 7.75 6.91 14.92
N THR A 209 6.84 5.96 14.71
CA THR A 209 7.16 4.54 14.73
C THR A 209 8.03 4.16 13.53
N VAL A 210 9.10 3.40 13.80
CA VAL A 210 9.96 2.78 12.78
C VAL A 210 9.73 1.27 12.77
N VAL A 211 9.68 0.67 11.59
CA VAL A 211 9.55 -0.79 11.46
C VAL A 211 10.97 -1.39 11.42
N PRO A 212 11.37 -2.19 12.42
CA PRO A 212 12.70 -2.79 12.47
C PRO A 212 12.83 -3.91 11.43
N ARG A 213 14.08 -4.23 11.06
CA ARG A 213 14.36 -5.49 10.36
C ARG A 213 13.96 -6.66 11.28
N ASN A 214 13.03 -7.50 10.79
CA ASN A 214 12.47 -8.58 11.57
C ASN A 214 12.08 -9.76 10.67
N ILE A 215 12.60 -10.95 10.95
CA ILE A 215 12.40 -12.15 10.14
C ILE A 215 10.92 -12.59 10.12
N ARG A 216 10.18 -12.33 11.21
CA ARG A 216 8.76 -12.70 11.30
C ARG A 216 7.91 -12.00 10.26
N LEU A 217 8.32 -10.80 9.81
CA LEU A 217 7.66 -10.08 8.71
C LEU A 217 7.86 -10.77 7.35
N ALA A 218 8.94 -11.52 7.19
CA ALA A 218 9.20 -12.28 5.97
C ALA A 218 8.56 -13.68 6.01
N GLU A 219 8.41 -14.27 7.19
CA GLU A 219 7.83 -15.59 7.40
C GLU A 219 6.27 -15.56 7.31
N ALA A 220 5.64 -14.58 7.95
CA ALA A 220 4.18 -14.49 8.06
C ALA A 220 3.43 -14.64 6.71
N PRO A 221 3.87 -14.03 5.59
CA PRO A 221 3.21 -14.19 4.29
C PRO A 221 3.16 -15.64 3.78
N SER A 222 4.15 -16.48 4.11
CA SER A 222 4.15 -17.90 3.70
C SER A 222 3.03 -18.71 4.36
N HIS A 223 2.47 -18.19 5.46
CA HIS A 223 1.32 -18.76 6.15
C HIS A 223 0.00 -18.08 5.79
N GLY A 224 0.01 -17.05 4.92
CA GLY A 224 -1.17 -16.29 4.55
C GLY A 224 -1.81 -15.52 5.71
N ILE A 225 -1.01 -15.10 6.69
CA ILE A 225 -1.49 -14.37 7.87
C ILE A 225 -0.62 -13.14 8.16
N PRO A 226 -1.20 -12.03 8.65
CA PRO A 226 -0.41 -10.85 9.02
C PRO A 226 0.46 -11.13 10.25
N VAL A 227 1.61 -10.42 10.35
CA VAL A 227 2.54 -10.60 11.47
C VAL A 227 1.90 -10.34 12.84
N THR A 228 0.90 -9.49 12.88
CA THR A 228 0.13 -9.16 14.11
C THR A 228 -0.62 -10.37 14.68
N VAL A 229 -0.80 -11.42 13.88
CA VAL A 229 -1.41 -12.70 14.26
C VAL A 229 -0.35 -13.81 14.28
N TYR A 230 0.58 -13.83 13.34
CA TYR A 230 1.65 -14.82 13.24
C TYR A 230 2.55 -14.84 14.48
N ASP A 231 3.03 -13.65 14.89
CA ASP A 231 3.82 -13.45 16.11
C ASP A 231 3.48 -12.10 16.74
N ARG A 232 2.52 -12.12 17.68
CA ARG A 232 1.94 -10.92 18.29
C ARG A 232 2.92 -10.08 19.09
N THR A 233 4.00 -10.69 19.55
CA THR A 233 5.02 -10.06 20.41
C THR A 233 6.27 -9.68 19.66
N SER A 234 6.42 -10.08 18.41
CA SER A 234 7.57 -9.73 17.61
C SER A 234 7.69 -8.21 17.44
N ARG A 235 8.93 -7.74 17.31
CA ARG A 235 9.22 -6.30 17.14
C ARG A 235 8.51 -5.71 15.91
N GLY A 236 8.37 -6.51 14.83
CA GLY A 236 7.62 -6.11 13.63
C GLY A 236 6.11 -5.97 13.90
N SER A 237 5.52 -6.89 14.65
CA SER A 237 4.11 -6.83 15.06
C SER A 237 3.82 -5.59 15.90
N VAL A 238 4.64 -5.36 16.92
CA VAL A 238 4.50 -4.19 17.80
C VAL A 238 4.59 -2.89 16.99
N ALA A 239 5.57 -2.79 16.09
CA ALA A 239 5.74 -1.60 15.25
C ALA A 239 4.50 -1.32 14.37
N TYR A 240 3.94 -2.34 13.70
CA TYR A 240 2.75 -2.10 12.87
C TYR A 240 1.50 -1.76 13.68
N LYS A 241 1.35 -2.28 14.90
CA LYS A 241 0.27 -1.88 15.82
C LYS A 241 0.41 -0.40 16.21
N GLN A 242 1.61 0.03 16.63
CA GLN A 242 1.88 1.42 16.99
C GLN A 242 1.68 2.37 15.79
N MET A 243 2.13 1.98 14.60
CA MET A 243 1.90 2.78 13.38
C MET A 243 0.41 2.85 13.02
N ALA A 244 -0.36 1.79 13.25
CA ALA A 244 -1.82 1.81 13.08
C ALA A 244 -2.50 2.78 14.06
N ASP A 245 -2.03 2.89 15.30
CA ASP A 245 -2.52 3.88 16.26
C ASP A 245 -2.23 5.31 15.78
N GLU A 246 -1.00 5.59 15.27
CA GLU A 246 -0.66 6.89 14.66
C GLU A 246 -1.56 7.21 13.44
N ILE A 247 -1.85 6.22 12.59
CA ILE A 247 -2.74 6.39 11.43
C ILE A 247 -4.16 6.68 11.89
N LYS A 248 -4.69 5.92 12.85
CA LYS A 248 -6.03 6.13 13.39
C LYS A 248 -6.20 7.53 13.95
N ALA A 249 -5.20 8.03 14.68
CA ALA A 249 -5.21 9.40 15.21
C ALA A 249 -5.20 10.50 14.12
N LYS A 250 -4.69 10.21 12.92
CA LYS A 250 -4.72 11.14 11.77
C LYS A 250 -6.04 11.10 10.99
N LEU A 251 -6.90 10.11 11.21
CA LEU A 251 -8.18 9.97 10.53
C LEU A 251 -9.34 10.64 11.28
N ILE A 252 -9.15 10.83 12.56
CA ILE A 252 -10.09 11.53 13.47
C ILE A 252 -9.83 13.02 13.42
#